data_dd9d567afab21d61ab52e785611931ca
#
_entry.id   dd9d567afab21d61ab52e785611931ca
#
_cell.length_a   1.000
_cell.length_b   1.000
_cell.length_c   1.000
_cell.angle_alpha   90.00
_cell.angle_beta   90.00
_cell.angle_gamma   90.00
#
_symmetry.space_group_name_H-M   'P 1'
#
loop_
_entity.id
_entity.type
_entity.pdbx_description
1 polymer ?
#
loop_
_entity_poly.entity_id
_entity_poly.type
_entity_poly.pdbx_seq_one_letter_code
_entity_poly.pdbx_strand_id
1 'polypeptide(L)'
;MNGLELAFASHDKVWFGVLVDDQDELVASAFSDNRQGVRNHLIKYAWRIAKVAPRETKREVADEMVKLFKGEEPDSPVLLNPLGVSEFRGKVYDVLKKIPRGRVTNYGLVARAIDSAPRAVGNAVGSNPWPLFVPCHRVVPSNMTVGNYSMINWHGRKNSLVKKTLLEREGIRLQGDRIPQTATWNPR
;
A
#
# COMPACT_ATOMS: atom_id res chain seq x y z
N MET A 1 -8.18 15.83 -17.93
CA MET A 1 -8.00 15.63 -16.47
C MET A 1 -8.00 17.00 -15.82
N ASN A 2 -9.08 17.34 -15.11
CA ASN A 2 -9.28 18.68 -14.53
C ASN A 2 -8.60 18.87 -13.16
N GLY A 3 -7.48 18.29 -12.90
CA GLY A 3 -6.70 18.51 -11.72
C GLY A 3 -6.65 17.30 -10.77
N LEU A 4 -5.57 17.21 -10.03
CA LEU A 4 -5.41 16.24 -8.94
C LEU A 4 -5.63 16.96 -7.61
N GLU A 5 -6.26 16.28 -6.67
CA GLU A 5 -6.51 16.79 -5.33
C GLU A 5 -5.79 15.94 -4.28
N LEU A 6 -5.28 16.63 -3.26
CA LEU A 6 -4.50 16.05 -2.18
C LEU A 6 -5.26 16.24 -0.88
N ALA A 7 -5.52 15.15 -0.17
CA ALA A 7 -6.18 15.18 1.12
C ALA A 7 -5.39 14.42 2.19
N PHE A 8 -5.64 14.76 3.45
CA PHE A 8 -4.94 14.17 4.59
C PHE A 8 -5.90 13.81 5.71
N ALA A 9 -5.55 12.73 6.40
CA ALA A 9 -6.07 12.36 7.71
C ALA A 9 -4.90 12.07 8.66
N SER A 10 -5.17 11.94 9.96
CA SER A 10 -4.15 11.56 10.93
C SER A 10 -4.72 10.67 12.02
N HIS A 11 -3.91 9.74 12.53
CA HIS A 11 -4.23 8.87 13.65
C HIS A 11 -2.93 8.43 14.34
N ASP A 12 -2.87 8.49 15.68
CA ASP A 12 -1.72 8.05 16.49
C ASP A 12 -0.36 8.58 16.00
N LYS A 13 -0.27 9.88 15.72
CA LYS A 13 0.94 10.55 15.18
C LYS A 13 1.35 10.05 13.78
N VAL A 14 0.50 9.32 13.09
CA VAL A 14 0.67 8.92 11.70
C VAL A 14 -0.17 9.84 10.81
N TRP A 15 0.42 10.31 9.74
CA TRP A 15 -0.23 11.09 8.69
C TRP A 15 -0.48 10.21 7.49
N PHE A 16 -1.69 10.28 6.98
CA PHE A 16 -2.17 9.60 5.80
C PHE A 16 -2.47 10.63 4.74
N GLY A 17 -1.98 10.41 3.54
CA GLY A 17 -2.24 11.28 2.40
C GLY A 17 -2.77 10.47 1.24
N VAL A 18 -3.71 11.04 0.52
CA VAL A 18 -4.30 10.49 -0.69
C VAL A 18 -4.26 11.53 -1.80
N LEU A 19 -4.02 11.07 -3.00
CA LEU A 19 -4.10 11.84 -4.24
C LEU A 19 -5.26 11.27 -5.05
N VAL A 20 -6.28 12.07 -5.31
CA VAL A 20 -7.48 11.68 -6.06
C VAL A 20 -7.64 12.56 -7.30
N ASP A 21 -8.35 12.07 -8.30
CA ASP A 21 -8.74 12.84 -9.48
C ASP A 21 -10.10 13.52 -9.31
N ASP A 22 -10.59 14.11 -10.37
CA ASP A 22 -11.89 14.81 -10.44
C ASP A 22 -13.12 13.87 -10.42
N GLN A 23 -12.90 12.54 -10.43
CA GLN A 23 -13.93 11.51 -10.32
C GLN A 23 -13.88 10.79 -8.96
N ASP A 24 -13.12 11.30 -7.99
CA ASP A 24 -12.84 10.69 -6.69
C ASP A 24 -12.13 9.33 -6.76
N GLU A 25 -11.48 9.01 -7.89
CA GLU A 25 -10.67 7.81 -7.99
C GLU A 25 -9.29 8.03 -7.36
N LEU A 26 -8.83 7.07 -6.58
CA LEU A 26 -7.55 7.12 -5.88
C LEU A 26 -6.38 6.89 -6.85
N VAL A 27 -5.60 7.91 -7.11
CA VAL A 27 -4.41 7.90 -7.97
C VAL A 27 -3.17 7.42 -7.21
N ALA A 28 -3.01 7.87 -5.97
CA ALA A 28 -1.92 7.42 -5.09
C ALA A 28 -2.27 7.64 -3.61
N SER A 29 -1.61 6.89 -2.74
CA SER A 29 -1.65 7.10 -1.30
C SER A 29 -0.27 6.97 -0.68
N ALA A 30 -0.10 7.54 0.51
CA ALA A 30 1.12 7.42 1.28
C ALA A 30 0.84 7.65 2.76
N PHE A 31 1.67 7.11 3.65
CA PHE A 31 1.57 7.38 5.07
C PHE A 31 2.94 7.36 5.75
N SER A 32 3.11 8.17 6.79
CA SER A 32 4.33 8.31 7.58
C SER A 32 4.03 9.04 8.89
N ASP A 33 5.00 9.09 9.78
CA ASP A 33 4.98 9.95 10.97
C ASP A 33 5.26 11.45 10.66
N ASN A 34 5.47 11.80 9.39
CA ASN A 34 5.78 13.14 8.93
C ASN A 34 4.83 13.61 7.81
N ARG A 35 3.91 14.55 8.13
CA ARG A 35 2.97 15.12 7.16
C ARG A 35 3.66 15.72 5.93
N GLN A 36 4.74 16.47 6.14
CA GLN A 36 5.45 17.10 5.04
C GLN A 36 6.12 16.08 4.11
N GLY A 37 6.64 14.98 4.67
CA GLY A 37 7.19 13.86 3.90
C GLY A 37 6.11 13.19 3.02
N VAL A 38 4.93 12.93 3.58
CA VAL A 38 3.77 12.40 2.84
C VAL A 38 3.37 13.36 1.72
N ARG A 39 3.21 14.65 2.03
CA ARG A 39 2.86 15.69 1.06
C ARG A 39 3.86 15.76 -0.10
N ASN A 40 5.14 15.85 0.20
CA ASN A 40 6.19 15.93 -0.81
C ASN A 40 6.23 14.69 -1.71
N HIS A 41 6.02 13.50 -1.14
CA HIS A 41 5.97 12.26 -1.90
C HIS A 41 4.81 12.26 -2.92
N LEU A 42 3.62 12.65 -2.50
CA LEU A 42 2.43 12.68 -3.36
C LEU A 42 2.50 13.79 -4.41
N ILE A 43 3.04 14.96 -4.08
CA ILE A 43 3.30 16.03 -5.07
C ILE A 43 4.30 15.54 -6.13
N LYS A 44 5.39 14.90 -5.71
CA LYS A 44 6.38 14.33 -6.65
C LYS A 44 5.75 13.26 -7.54
N TYR A 45 4.85 12.46 -6.98
CA TYR A 45 4.11 11.47 -7.76
C TYR A 45 3.22 12.14 -8.81
N ALA A 46 2.40 13.13 -8.42
CA ALA A 46 1.54 13.91 -9.32
C ALA A 46 2.33 14.55 -10.49
N TRP A 47 3.47 15.18 -10.18
CA TRP A 47 4.36 15.75 -11.20
C TRP A 47 4.90 14.69 -12.16
N ARG A 48 5.24 13.51 -11.66
CA ARG A 48 5.77 12.42 -12.49
C ARG A 48 4.75 11.92 -13.50
N ILE A 49 3.47 11.78 -13.10
CA ILE A 49 2.43 11.14 -13.91
C ILE A 49 1.63 12.12 -14.76
N ALA A 50 1.33 13.30 -14.24
CA ALA A 50 0.40 14.27 -14.87
C ALA A 50 0.99 15.66 -15.09
N LYS A 51 2.20 15.95 -14.58
CA LYS A 51 2.85 17.27 -14.68
C LYS A 51 2.02 18.41 -14.05
N VAL A 52 1.21 18.11 -13.04
CA VAL A 52 0.37 19.07 -12.34
C VAL A 52 0.72 19.15 -10.86
N ALA A 53 0.49 20.33 -10.24
CA ALA A 53 0.52 20.49 -8.81
C ALA A 53 -0.89 20.24 -8.26
N PRO A 54 -1.07 19.27 -7.31
CA PRO A 54 -2.39 18.99 -6.76
C PRO A 54 -2.83 20.11 -5.83
N ARG A 55 -4.15 20.37 -5.80
CA ARG A 55 -4.79 21.27 -4.85
C ARG A 55 -5.10 20.51 -3.56
N GLU A 56 -4.81 21.10 -2.40
CA GLU A 56 -5.17 20.49 -1.10
C GLU A 56 -6.67 20.70 -0.81
N THR A 57 -7.36 19.65 -0.40
CA THR A 57 -8.80 19.62 -0.13
C THR A 57 -9.11 18.63 1.00
N LYS A 58 -10.40 18.40 1.30
CA LYS A 58 -10.85 17.32 2.20
C LYS A 58 -11.49 16.21 1.39
N ARG A 59 -11.14 14.96 1.68
CA ARG A 59 -11.70 13.76 1.04
C ARG A 59 -11.81 12.62 2.05
N GLU A 60 -12.95 11.96 2.09
CA GLU A 60 -13.23 10.83 2.99
C GLU A 60 -12.32 9.62 2.75
N VAL A 61 -11.80 9.47 1.54
CA VAL A 61 -10.83 8.42 1.19
C VAL A 61 -9.60 8.41 2.10
N ALA A 62 -9.20 9.58 2.64
CA ALA A 62 -8.10 9.65 3.61
C ALA A 62 -8.47 8.98 4.95
N ASP A 63 -9.74 9.05 5.36
CA ASP A 63 -10.24 8.39 6.58
C ASP A 63 -10.37 6.88 6.38
N GLU A 64 -10.75 6.42 5.18
CA GLU A 64 -10.73 4.99 4.83
C GLU A 64 -9.31 4.40 4.94
N MET A 65 -8.29 5.18 4.57
CA MET A 65 -6.91 4.75 4.74
C MET A 65 -6.52 4.58 6.22
N VAL A 66 -7.07 5.40 7.12
CA VAL A 66 -6.90 5.26 8.58
C VAL A 66 -7.51 3.95 9.07
N LYS A 67 -8.72 3.59 8.62
CA LYS A 67 -9.38 2.32 8.97
C LYS A 67 -8.54 1.13 8.55
N LEU A 68 -8.08 1.09 7.30
CA LEU A 68 -7.21 0.03 6.81
C LEU A 68 -5.91 -0.08 7.64
N PHE A 69 -5.32 1.05 8.04
CA PHE A 69 -4.14 1.06 8.90
C PHE A 69 -4.42 0.48 10.30
N LYS A 70 -5.62 0.69 10.84
CA LYS A 70 -6.08 0.09 12.10
C LYS A 70 -6.37 -1.40 11.98
N GLY A 71 -6.42 -1.92 10.76
CA GLY A 71 -6.82 -3.28 10.44
C GLY A 71 -8.34 -3.44 10.38
N GLU A 72 -9.08 -2.39 10.14
CA GLU A 72 -10.52 -2.37 9.92
C GLU A 72 -10.80 -2.46 8.41
N GLU A 73 -12.03 -2.83 8.03
CA GLU A 73 -12.47 -2.76 6.64
C GLU A 73 -12.92 -1.34 6.30
N PRO A 74 -12.77 -0.87 5.05
CA PRO A 74 -13.31 0.41 4.63
C PRO A 74 -14.83 0.38 4.57
N ASP A 75 -15.49 1.51 4.87
CA ASP A 75 -16.96 1.61 4.81
C ASP A 75 -17.48 1.57 3.37
N SER A 76 -16.66 2.03 2.43
CA SER A 76 -17.01 2.10 1.02
C SER A 76 -15.87 1.60 0.12
N PRO A 77 -16.19 0.97 -1.02
CA PRO A 77 -15.20 0.60 -2.02
C PRO A 77 -14.49 1.85 -2.54
N VAL A 78 -13.16 1.84 -2.55
CA VAL A 78 -12.33 2.91 -3.13
C VAL A 78 -11.91 2.50 -4.53
N LEU A 79 -12.30 3.28 -5.52
CA LEU A 79 -11.90 3.08 -6.90
C LEU A 79 -10.46 3.53 -7.09
N LEU A 80 -9.66 2.69 -7.76
CA LEU A 80 -8.25 2.96 -8.00
C LEU A 80 -8.03 3.41 -9.44
N ASN A 81 -7.49 4.60 -9.61
CA ASN A 81 -7.09 5.11 -10.93
C ASN A 81 -5.70 4.58 -11.30
N PRO A 82 -5.54 3.76 -12.37
CA PRO A 82 -4.28 3.14 -12.74
C PRO A 82 -3.29 4.09 -13.44
N LEU A 83 -3.51 5.40 -13.38
CA LEU A 83 -2.63 6.39 -14.01
C LEU A 83 -1.17 6.23 -13.56
N GLY A 84 -0.27 6.02 -14.51
CA GLY A 84 1.15 5.79 -14.25
C GLY A 84 1.50 4.35 -13.81
N VAL A 85 0.54 3.42 -13.85
CA VAL A 85 0.74 2.00 -13.59
C VAL A 85 0.87 1.24 -14.92
N SER A 86 1.95 0.49 -15.09
CA SER A 86 2.11 -0.36 -16.27
C SER A 86 1.21 -1.60 -16.20
N GLU A 87 0.90 -2.20 -17.35
CA GLU A 87 0.10 -3.45 -17.44
C GLU A 87 0.65 -4.56 -16.53
N PHE A 88 1.97 -4.76 -16.53
CA PHE A 88 2.60 -5.74 -15.65
C PHE A 88 2.35 -5.47 -14.17
N ARG A 89 2.50 -4.21 -13.73
CA ARG A 89 2.20 -3.83 -12.34
C ARG A 89 0.72 -4.03 -12.01
N GLY A 90 -0.16 -3.70 -12.95
CA GLY A 90 -1.60 -3.96 -12.82
C GLY A 90 -1.89 -5.43 -12.52
N LYS A 91 -1.34 -6.36 -13.31
CA LYS A 91 -1.45 -7.81 -13.08
C LYS A 91 -0.97 -8.23 -11.67
N VAL A 92 0.15 -7.67 -11.21
CA VAL A 92 0.62 -7.93 -9.83
C VAL A 92 -0.40 -7.42 -8.82
N TYR A 93 -0.85 -6.17 -8.93
CA TYR A 93 -1.78 -5.56 -7.97
C TYR A 93 -3.15 -6.26 -7.94
N ASP A 94 -3.62 -6.81 -9.06
CA ASP A 94 -4.83 -7.61 -9.11
C ASP A 94 -4.72 -8.92 -8.31
N VAL A 95 -3.54 -9.53 -8.27
CA VAL A 95 -3.26 -10.66 -7.37
C VAL A 95 -3.21 -10.19 -5.92
N LEU A 96 -2.54 -9.07 -5.65
CA LEU A 96 -2.40 -8.55 -4.28
C LEU A 96 -3.75 -8.21 -3.65
N LYS A 97 -4.67 -7.60 -4.40
CA LYS A 97 -6.03 -7.26 -3.94
C LYS A 97 -6.84 -8.47 -3.47
N LYS A 98 -6.52 -9.67 -3.98
CA LYS A 98 -7.19 -10.93 -3.61
C LYS A 98 -6.65 -11.56 -2.33
N ILE A 99 -5.52 -11.09 -1.79
CA ILE A 99 -4.96 -11.65 -0.54
C ILE A 99 -5.88 -11.30 0.62
N PRO A 100 -6.48 -12.29 1.29
CA PRO A 100 -7.42 -11.99 2.38
C PRO A 100 -6.71 -11.35 3.58
N ARG A 101 -7.45 -10.58 4.36
CA ARG A 101 -6.98 -10.08 5.65
C ARG A 101 -6.57 -11.25 6.55
N GLY A 102 -5.52 -11.06 7.34
CA GLY A 102 -4.95 -12.12 8.19
C GLY A 102 -4.23 -13.23 7.43
N ARG A 103 -3.97 -13.02 6.14
CA ARG A 103 -3.22 -13.94 5.28
C ARG A 103 -2.04 -13.24 4.62
N VAL A 104 -1.03 -14.01 4.29
CA VAL A 104 0.15 -13.54 3.54
C VAL A 104 0.43 -14.47 2.37
N THR A 105 1.08 -13.92 1.37
CA THR A 105 1.68 -14.70 0.27
C THR A 105 3.15 -14.36 0.14
N ASN A 106 3.89 -15.04 -0.73
CA ASN A 106 5.27 -14.68 -1.00
C ASN A 106 5.49 -14.30 -2.47
N TYR A 107 6.59 -13.59 -2.73
CA TYR A 107 6.92 -13.12 -4.06
C TYR A 107 6.94 -14.23 -5.12
N GLY A 108 7.36 -15.45 -4.76
CA GLY A 108 7.39 -16.60 -5.66
C GLY A 108 6.00 -17.12 -6.00
N LEU A 109 5.08 -17.11 -5.04
CA LEU A 109 3.69 -17.51 -5.27
C LEU A 109 2.98 -16.52 -6.21
N VAL A 110 3.15 -15.20 -5.97
CA VAL A 110 2.61 -14.18 -6.87
C VAL A 110 3.21 -14.31 -8.27
N ALA A 111 4.53 -14.50 -8.37
CA ALA A 111 5.22 -14.65 -9.65
C ALA A 111 4.67 -15.83 -10.46
N ARG A 112 4.46 -16.99 -9.82
CA ARG A 112 3.85 -18.17 -10.48
C ARG A 112 2.43 -17.89 -10.98
N ALA A 113 1.63 -17.17 -10.21
CA ALA A 113 0.25 -16.86 -10.57
C ALA A 113 0.11 -15.98 -11.83
N ILE A 114 1.16 -15.25 -12.21
CA ILE A 114 1.17 -14.34 -13.37
C ILE A 114 2.25 -14.69 -14.40
N ASP A 115 2.83 -15.89 -14.30
CA ASP A 115 3.93 -16.37 -15.15
C ASP A 115 5.10 -15.38 -15.25
N SER A 116 5.69 -15.06 -14.10
CA SER A 116 6.75 -14.06 -13.97
C SER A 116 7.85 -14.49 -12.99
N ALA A 117 8.86 -13.62 -12.82
CA ALA A 117 9.97 -13.83 -11.88
C ALA A 117 9.71 -13.12 -10.53
N PRO A 118 10.10 -13.73 -9.38
CA PRO A 118 9.94 -13.12 -8.05
C PRO A 118 10.58 -11.74 -7.91
N ARG A 119 11.70 -11.49 -8.61
CA ARG A 119 12.39 -10.19 -8.62
C ARG A 119 11.57 -9.10 -9.30
N ALA A 120 10.92 -9.42 -10.42
CA ALA A 120 10.04 -8.49 -11.13
C ALA A 120 8.81 -8.14 -10.27
N VAL A 121 8.21 -9.16 -9.63
CA VAL A 121 7.13 -8.96 -8.66
C VAL A 121 7.59 -8.09 -7.49
N GLY A 122 8.78 -8.32 -6.94
CA GLY A 122 9.35 -7.51 -5.86
C GLY A 122 9.46 -6.02 -6.23
N ASN A 123 9.89 -5.72 -7.46
CA ASN A 123 9.95 -4.34 -7.97
C ASN A 123 8.54 -3.72 -8.10
N ALA A 124 7.56 -4.48 -8.60
CA ALA A 124 6.18 -4.02 -8.68
C ALA A 124 5.57 -3.75 -7.29
N VAL A 125 5.73 -4.69 -6.36
CA VAL A 125 5.27 -4.56 -4.96
C VAL A 125 5.92 -3.34 -4.29
N GLY A 126 7.22 -3.12 -4.49
CA GLY A 126 7.96 -1.99 -3.94
C GLY A 126 7.58 -0.62 -4.53
N SER A 127 6.92 -0.60 -5.68
CA SER A 127 6.46 0.63 -6.35
C SER A 127 4.93 0.78 -6.34
N ASN A 128 4.23 0.08 -5.44
CA ASN A 128 2.79 0.19 -5.25
C ASN A 128 2.38 1.63 -4.92
N PRO A 129 1.55 2.28 -5.76
CA PRO A 129 1.10 3.64 -5.49
C PRO A 129 -0.05 3.72 -4.48
N TRP A 130 -0.66 2.59 -4.11
CA TRP A 130 -1.84 2.52 -3.25
C TRP A 130 -1.60 1.67 -1.97
N PRO A 131 -0.57 1.96 -1.16
CA PRO A 131 -0.35 1.21 0.07
C PRO A 131 -1.58 1.23 0.96
N LEU A 132 -1.84 0.11 1.62
CA LEU A 132 -3.02 -0.27 2.40
C LEU A 132 -4.22 -0.68 1.51
N PHE A 133 -4.64 0.11 0.53
CA PHE A 133 -5.70 -0.26 -0.42
C PHE A 133 -5.31 -1.46 -1.30
N VAL A 134 -4.07 -1.49 -1.78
CA VAL A 134 -3.44 -2.69 -2.35
C VAL A 134 -2.48 -3.23 -1.31
N PRO A 135 -2.77 -4.38 -0.68
CA PRO A 135 -2.10 -4.83 0.55
C PRO A 135 -0.71 -5.42 0.29
N CYS A 136 0.22 -4.61 -0.18
CA CYS A 136 1.61 -5.01 -0.45
C CYS A 136 2.34 -5.47 0.83
N HIS A 137 1.89 -5.07 2.03
CA HIS A 137 2.41 -5.57 3.31
C HIS A 137 2.10 -7.05 3.54
N ARG A 138 1.09 -7.63 2.84
CA ARG A 138 0.79 -9.08 2.89
C ARG A 138 1.69 -9.93 2.00
N VAL A 139 2.63 -9.32 1.24
CA VAL A 139 3.63 -10.06 0.44
C VAL A 139 4.94 -10.12 1.22
N VAL A 140 5.41 -11.34 1.53
CA VAL A 140 6.55 -11.58 2.40
C VAL A 140 7.63 -12.44 1.71
N PRO A 141 8.87 -12.48 2.23
CA PRO A 141 9.89 -13.40 1.74
C PRO A 141 9.48 -14.88 1.89
N SER A 142 10.05 -15.75 1.07
CA SER A 142 9.74 -17.20 1.08
C SER A 142 10.10 -17.90 2.38
N ASN A 143 11.03 -17.36 3.17
CA ASN A 143 11.37 -17.87 4.50
C ASN A 143 10.35 -17.48 5.59
N MET A 144 9.22 -16.89 5.21
CA MET A 144 8.13 -16.48 6.10
C MET A 144 8.58 -15.54 7.23
N THR A 145 9.44 -14.60 6.90
CA THR A 145 9.75 -13.45 7.78
C THR A 145 9.00 -12.19 7.31
N VAL A 146 8.86 -11.19 8.18
CA VAL A 146 8.22 -9.91 7.84
C VAL A 146 8.90 -9.25 6.64
N GLY A 147 10.24 -9.28 6.58
CA GLY A 147 11.01 -8.66 5.50
C GLY A 147 10.93 -7.12 5.52
N ASN A 148 11.46 -6.51 4.45
CA ASN A 148 11.45 -5.06 4.30
C ASN A 148 10.09 -4.54 3.82
N TYR A 149 9.85 -3.26 4.06
CA TYR A 149 8.67 -2.55 3.56
C TYR A 149 9.11 -1.25 2.87
N SER A 150 8.75 -1.11 1.59
CA SER A 150 9.09 0.08 0.78
C SER A 150 8.08 1.17 1.04
N MET A 151 8.46 2.16 1.85
CA MET A 151 7.63 3.29 2.21
C MET A 151 8.47 4.55 2.38
N ILE A 152 7.80 5.69 2.56
CA ILE A 152 8.44 6.92 3.03
C ILE A 152 9.14 6.61 4.36
N ASN A 153 10.38 7.04 4.49
CA ASN A 153 11.15 6.80 5.72
C ASN A 153 10.43 7.40 6.94
N TRP A 154 10.29 6.60 7.96
CA TRP A 154 9.79 7.01 9.27
C TRP A 154 10.95 7.53 10.11
N HIS A 155 10.78 8.65 10.79
CA HIS A 155 11.78 9.18 11.69
C HIS A 155 11.99 8.21 12.87
N GLY A 156 13.17 7.58 12.89
CA GLY A 156 13.57 6.70 14.00
C GLY A 156 12.94 5.30 14.04
N ARG A 157 12.13 4.91 13.06
CA ARG A 157 11.56 3.56 12.98
C ARG A 157 12.00 2.82 11.72
N LYS A 158 12.33 1.53 11.86
CA LYS A 158 12.56 0.67 10.70
C LYS A 158 11.22 0.39 9.99
N ASN A 159 11.19 0.49 8.68
CA ASN A 159 9.99 0.21 7.88
C ASN A 159 9.45 -1.22 8.09
N SER A 160 10.31 -2.19 8.42
CA SER A 160 9.90 -3.55 8.79
C SER A 160 8.99 -3.59 10.01
N LEU A 161 9.18 -2.69 11.00
CA LEU A 161 8.29 -2.60 12.17
C LEU A 161 6.90 -2.13 11.80
N VAL A 162 6.77 -1.22 10.83
CA VAL A 162 5.47 -0.77 10.33
C VAL A 162 4.73 -1.94 9.67
N LYS A 163 5.41 -2.70 8.83
CA LYS A 163 4.84 -3.89 8.19
C LYS A 163 4.42 -4.94 9.21
N LYS A 164 5.24 -5.17 10.24
CA LYS A 164 4.93 -6.06 11.36
C LYS A 164 3.64 -5.63 12.06
N THR A 165 3.55 -4.36 12.44
CA THR A 165 2.36 -3.79 13.09
C THR A 165 1.10 -3.97 12.25
N LEU A 166 1.18 -3.76 10.92
CA LEU A 166 0.05 -3.96 10.02
C LEU A 166 -0.41 -5.42 10.02
N LEU A 167 0.50 -6.37 9.92
CA LEU A 167 0.19 -7.79 9.94
C LEU A 167 -0.41 -8.23 11.28
N GLU A 168 0.10 -7.71 12.40
CA GLU A 168 -0.44 -7.98 13.75
C GLU A 168 -1.86 -7.42 13.93
N ARG A 169 -2.13 -6.21 13.42
CA ARG A 169 -3.47 -5.61 13.41
C ARG A 169 -4.49 -6.39 12.57
N GLU A 170 -4.02 -7.10 11.56
CA GLU A 170 -4.83 -8.02 10.77
C GLU A 170 -5.04 -9.40 11.44
N GLY A 171 -4.52 -9.58 12.65
CA GLY A 171 -4.70 -10.80 13.44
C GLY A 171 -3.65 -11.88 13.21
N ILE A 172 -2.55 -11.59 12.51
CA ILE A 172 -1.45 -12.54 12.35
C ILE A 172 -0.60 -12.57 13.63
N ARG A 173 -0.56 -13.71 14.30
CA ARG A 173 0.25 -13.92 15.50
C ARG A 173 1.70 -14.23 15.10
N LEU A 174 2.57 -13.25 15.21
CA LEU A 174 3.99 -13.38 14.88
C LEU A 174 4.80 -13.95 16.05
N GLN A 175 5.83 -14.73 15.74
CA GLN A 175 6.85 -15.16 16.70
C GLN A 175 8.18 -14.43 16.38
N GLY A 176 8.44 -13.32 17.08
CA GLY A 176 9.46 -12.37 16.68
C GLY A 176 9.13 -11.76 15.32
N ASP A 177 9.94 -12.05 14.30
CA ASP A 177 9.70 -11.64 12.90
C ASP A 177 9.18 -12.79 12.03
N ARG A 178 8.91 -13.96 12.60
CA ARG A 178 8.41 -15.13 11.87
C ARG A 178 6.89 -15.14 11.80
N ILE A 179 6.39 -15.40 10.60
CA ILE A 179 4.97 -15.53 10.26
C ILE A 179 4.64 -17.02 10.25
N PRO A 180 3.56 -17.47 10.90
CA PRO A 180 3.18 -18.89 10.90
C PRO A 180 2.80 -19.34 9.48
N GLN A 181 3.21 -20.55 9.10
CA GLN A 181 2.89 -21.15 7.79
C GLN A 181 1.37 -21.25 7.54
N THR A 182 0.59 -21.38 8.61
CA THR A 182 -0.87 -21.42 8.56
C THR A 182 -1.50 -20.11 8.03
N ALA A 183 -0.76 -19.00 8.06
CA ALA A 183 -1.21 -17.73 7.49
C ALA A 183 -0.99 -17.63 5.96
N THR A 184 -0.31 -18.62 5.34
CA THR A 184 -0.03 -18.60 3.91
C THR A 184 -1.29 -18.70 3.08
N TRP A 185 -1.45 -17.80 2.13
CA TRP A 185 -2.44 -17.82 1.07
C TRP A 185 -1.74 -18.07 -0.27
N ASN A 186 -2.33 -18.96 -1.08
CA ASN A 186 -1.81 -19.34 -2.38
C ASN A 186 -2.74 -18.78 -3.47
N PRO A 187 -2.28 -17.84 -4.31
CA PRO A 187 -3.04 -17.38 -5.47
C PRO A 187 -3.21 -18.54 -6.47
N ARG A 188 -4.43 -18.76 -6.88
CA ARG A 188 -4.79 -19.74 -7.92
C ARG A 188 -4.97 -19.03 -9.25
#